data_d0a32ff6c01b53c8689e9bf4c8546350
#
_entry.id   d0a32ff6c01b53c8689e9bf4c8546350
#
_cell.length_a   1.000
_cell.length_b   1.000
_cell.length_c   1.000
_cell.angle_alpha   90.00
_cell.angle_beta   90.00
_cell.angle_gamma   90.00
#
_symmetry.space_group_name_H-M   'P 1'
#
loop_
_entity.id
_entity.type
_entity.pdbx_description
1 polymer ?
#
loop_
_entity_poly.entity_id
_entity_poly.type
_entity_poly.pdbx_seq_one_letter_code
_entity_poly.pdbx_strand_id
1 'polypeptide(L)'
;MRATWEEKREPASLARWDPTPLEIVRGMLELAKVDSQDIVYDLGCGDARILFMAVKEFDAQKAVGYEIRQDLCEDSRKEIQHQSLQKRISVIKGNFLDADICEASVITLYLFPTANEILRPKLEKETRFGTRVISHDYPIETWQIAETEVCSGGTLYLYITPQAFQSSSSNDTKNDE
;
A
#
# COMPACT_ATOMS: atom_id res chain seq x y z
N MET A 1 9.63 46.27 -6.53
CA MET A 1 9.77 45.01 -5.79
C MET A 1 8.49 44.22 -5.97
N ARG A 2 8.50 43.16 -6.79
CA ARG A 2 7.37 42.27 -6.97
C ARG A 2 7.63 41.05 -6.08
N ALA A 3 6.81 40.87 -5.04
CA ALA A 3 6.83 39.67 -4.23
C ALA A 3 6.26 38.54 -5.07
N THR A 4 7.07 37.55 -5.37
CA THR A 4 6.66 36.27 -5.97
C THR A 4 6.06 35.43 -4.89
N TRP A 5 4.73 35.33 -4.88
CA TRP A 5 3.96 34.39 -4.09
C TRP A 5 4.03 33.02 -4.78
N GLU A 6 5.11 32.28 -4.63
CA GLU A 6 5.06 30.85 -4.78
C GLU A 6 4.41 30.27 -3.52
N GLU A 7 3.08 30.25 -3.51
CA GLU A 7 2.34 29.37 -2.63
C GLU A 7 2.80 27.95 -2.93
N LYS A 8 3.57 27.37 -2.01
CA LYS A 8 3.78 25.93 -1.95
C LYS A 8 2.41 25.30 -1.67
N ARG A 9 1.65 25.04 -2.73
CA ARG A 9 0.47 24.18 -2.62
C ARG A 9 0.97 22.83 -2.14
N GLU A 10 0.57 22.44 -0.94
CA GLU A 10 0.71 21.04 -0.53
C GLU A 10 0.07 20.19 -1.62
N PRO A 11 0.74 19.12 -2.10
CA PRO A 11 0.16 18.29 -3.13
C PRO A 11 -1.19 17.79 -2.63
N ALA A 12 -2.23 17.98 -3.44
CA ALA A 12 -3.58 17.56 -3.09
C ALA A 12 -3.56 16.06 -2.74
N SER A 13 -4.09 15.72 -1.58
CA SER A 13 -4.23 14.33 -1.19
C SER A 13 -5.07 13.59 -2.23
N LEU A 14 -4.51 12.53 -2.83
CA LEU A 14 -5.22 11.67 -3.78
C LEU A 14 -6.25 10.78 -3.09
N ALA A 15 -6.27 10.77 -1.75
CA ALA A 15 -7.23 10.02 -0.95
C ALA A 15 -7.70 10.86 0.25
N ARG A 16 -8.98 10.75 0.59
CA ARG A 16 -9.49 11.21 1.88
C ARG A 16 -9.00 10.23 2.95
N TRP A 17 -8.50 10.76 4.07
CA TRP A 17 -8.17 9.90 5.20
C TRP A 17 -9.46 9.27 5.77
N ASP A 18 -9.53 7.96 5.66
CA ASP A 18 -10.57 7.11 6.22
C ASP A 18 -9.85 5.91 6.86
N PRO A 19 -9.86 5.82 8.20
CA PRO A 19 -9.06 4.81 8.87
C PRO A 19 -9.65 3.41 8.66
N THR A 20 -8.89 2.51 8.05
CA THR A 20 -9.26 1.11 7.83
C THR A 20 -9.63 0.44 9.16
N PRO A 21 -10.79 -0.21 9.31
CA PRO A 21 -11.14 -0.97 10.50
C PRO A 21 -10.09 -2.03 10.84
N LEU A 22 -9.82 -2.25 12.14
CA LEU A 22 -8.73 -3.17 12.56
C LEU A 22 -8.96 -4.62 12.11
N GLU A 23 -10.21 -5.07 12.01
CA GLU A 23 -10.56 -6.37 11.45
C GLU A 23 -10.18 -6.50 9.97
N ILE A 24 -10.36 -5.43 9.19
CA ILE A 24 -9.95 -5.37 7.79
C ILE A 24 -8.42 -5.35 7.68
N VAL A 25 -7.74 -4.56 8.52
CA VAL A 25 -6.27 -4.58 8.59
C VAL A 25 -5.76 -6.00 8.85
N ARG A 26 -6.37 -6.72 9.79
CA ARG A 26 -6.03 -8.11 10.08
C ARG A 26 -6.23 -8.99 8.85
N GLY A 27 -7.40 -8.92 8.22
CA GLY A 27 -7.70 -9.66 6.99
C GLY A 27 -6.70 -9.38 5.87
N MET A 28 -6.29 -8.11 5.68
CA MET A 28 -5.26 -7.75 4.69
C MET A 28 -3.94 -8.47 4.96
N LEU A 29 -3.47 -8.49 6.22
CA LEU A 29 -2.20 -9.10 6.59
C LEU A 29 -2.28 -10.64 6.57
N GLU A 30 -3.42 -11.23 6.93
CA GLU A 30 -3.70 -12.68 6.83
C GLU A 30 -3.75 -13.14 5.37
N LEU A 31 -4.51 -12.43 4.51
CA LEU A 31 -4.60 -12.75 3.09
C LEU A 31 -3.24 -12.63 2.40
N ALA A 32 -2.44 -11.62 2.78
CA ALA A 32 -1.07 -11.48 2.33
C ALA A 32 -0.12 -12.54 2.94
N LYS A 33 -0.54 -13.31 3.94
CA LYS A 33 0.30 -14.27 4.66
C LYS A 33 1.58 -13.63 5.18
N VAL A 34 1.44 -12.47 5.83
CA VAL A 34 2.58 -11.73 6.39
C VAL A 34 3.26 -12.55 7.47
N ASP A 35 4.59 -12.60 7.44
CA ASP A 35 5.41 -13.30 8.42
C ASP A 35 6.70 -12.51 8.77
N SER A 36 7.57 -13.14 9.56
CA SER A 36 8.81 -12.54 10.08
C SER A 36 9.89 -12.24 9.03
N GLN A 37 9.70 -12.65 7.79
CA GLN A 37 10.62 -12.35 6.68
C GLN A 37 10.17 -11.12 5.90
N ASP A 38 8.97 -10.62 6.17
CA ASP A 38 8.33 -9.60 5.36
C ASP A 38 8.75 -8.18 5.71
N ILE A 39 8.88 -7.38 4.66
CA ILE A 39 8.96 -5.93 4.72
C ILE A 39 7.65 -5.37 4.16
N VAL A 40 6.81 -4.86 5.05
CA VAL A 40 5.48 -4.33 4.72
C VAL A 40 5.58 -2.84 4.42
N TYR A 41 5.04 -2.43 3.27
CA TYR A 41 4.89 -1.02 2.90
C TYR A 41 3.41 -0.65 2.88
N ASP A 42 3.06 0.48 3.51
CA ASP A 42 1.70 1.03 3.52
C ASP A 42 1.71 2.41 2.84
N LEU A 43 1.07 2.49 1.67
CA LEU A 43 1.08 3.68 0.83
C LEU A 43 -0.15 4.55 1.11
N GLY A 44 0.02 5.55 1.96
CA GLY A 44 -1.04 6.33 2.57
C GLY A 44 -1.34 5.83 3.98
N CYS A 45 -0.32 5.67 4.81
CA CYS A 45 -0.41 4.89 6.04
C CYS A 45 -1.24 5.55 7.16
N GLY A 46 -1.68 6.80 6.98
CA GLY A 46 -2.51 7.48 7.97
C GLY A 46 -1.92 7.48 9.37
N ASP A 47 -2.62 6.87 10.32
CA ASP A 47 -2.19 6.71 11.71
C ASP A 47 -1.27 5.50 11.96
N ALA A 48 -0.77 4.88 10.90
CA ALA A 48 0.15 3.75 10.92
C ALA A 48 -0.39 2.44 11.53
N ARG A 49 -1.74 2.30 11.68
CA ARG A 49 -2.34 1.11 12.32
C ARG A 49 -1.97 -0.20 11.63
N ILE A 50 -1.83 -0.21 10.29
CA ILE A 50 -1.39 -1.38 9.52
C ILE A 50 0.05 -1.73 9.88
N LEU A 51 0.94 -0.74 9.97
CA LEU A 51 2.35 -0.95 10.33
C LEU A 51 2.51 -1.51 11.74
N PHE A 52 1.74 -0.97 12.69
CA PHE A 52 1.75 -1.49 14.07
C PHE A 52 1.29 -2.93 14.14
N MET A 53 0.18 -3.28 13.47
CA MET A 53 -0.34 -4.64 13.45
C MET A 53 0.63 -5.60 12.76
N ALA A 54 1.18 -5.23 11.60
CA ALA A 54 2.15 -6.05 10.87
C ALA A 54 3.34 -6.44 11.76
N VAL A 55 3.89 -5.48 12.52
CA VAL A 55 5.05 -5.74 13.37
C VAL A 55 4.70 -6.46 14.68
N LYS A 56 3.58 -6.10 15.32
CA LYS A 56 3.26 -6.60 16.67
C LYS A 56 2.54 -7.93 16.67
N GLU A 57 1.72 -8.19 15.67
CA GLU A 57 0.84 -9.36 15.64
C GLU A 57 1.27 -10.38 14.58
N PHE A 58 1.87 -9.92 13.48
CA PHE A 58 2.36 -10.78 12.40
C PHE A 58 3.89 -10.93 12.40
N ASP A 59 4.57 -10.25 13.31
CA ASP A 59 6.03 -10.29 13.48
C ASP A 59 6.82 -9.84 12.23
N ALA A 60 6.21 -9.06 11.32
CA ALA A 60 6.89 -8.56 10.12
C ALA A 60 8.27 -7.99 10.46
N GLN A 61 9.29 -8.31 9.69
CA GLN A 61 10.67 -7.86 9.91
C GLN A 61 10.75 -6.33 10.03
N LYS A 62 10.04 -5.64 9.15
CA LYS A 62 10.01 -4.18 9.06
C LYS A 62 8.67 -3.72 8.48
N ALA A 63 8.22 -2.55 8.89
CA ALA A 63 7.07 -1.88 8.29
C ALA A 63 7.41 -0.41 7.99
N VAL A 64 7.07 0.05 6.78
CA VAL A 64 7.36 1.40 6.27
C VAL A 64 6.07 2.03 5.77
N GLY A 65 5.71 3.20 6.26
CA GLY A 65 4.56 3.95 5.79
C GLY A 65 4.94 5.26 5.13
N TYR A 66 4.23 5.61 4.07
CA TYR A 66 4.28 6.93 3.45
C TYR A 66 2.98 7.65 3.70
N GLU A 67 3.08 8.86 4.24
CA GLU A 67 1.92 9.72 4.54
C GLU A 67 2.24 11.17 4.17
N ILE A 68 1.28 11.83 3.52
CA ILE A 68 1.46 13.21 3.08
C ILE A 68 1.11 14.22 4.17
N ARG A 69 0.20 13.86 5.08
CA ARG A 69 -0.25 14.70 6.16
C ARG A 69 0.77 14.77 7.30
N GLN A 70 1.23 15.98 7.59
CA GLN A 70 2.23 16.24 8.63
C GLN A 70 1.76 15.80 10.03
N ASP A 71 0.49 16.13 10.38
CA ASP A 71 -0.10 15.81 11.68
C ASP A 71 -0.11 14.31 11.95
N LEU A 72 -0.56 13.50 10.97
CA LEU A 72 -0.57 12.04 11.10
C LEU A 72 0.84 11.45 11.20
N CYS A 73 1.79 11.97 10.42
CA CYS A 73 3.19 11.54 10.51
C CYS A 73 3.79 11.81 11.90
N GLU A 74 3.53 12.99 12.46
CA GLU A 74 4.07 13.37 13.78
C GLU A 74 3.48 12.50 14.89
N ASP A 75 2.18 12.27 14.88
CA ASP A 75 1.51 11.47 15.89
C ASP A 75 1.91 9.98 15.78
N SER A 76 1.98 9.43 14.58
CA SER A 76 2.48 8.08 14.37
C SER A 76 3.92 7.90 14.85
N ARG A 77 4.80 8.86 14.57
CA ARG A 77 6.22 8.81 15.03
C ARG A 77 6.35 8.89 16.54
N LYS A 78 5.54 9.72 17.22
CA LYS A 78 5.49 9.77 18.70
C LYS A 78 5.07 8.41 19.26
N GLU A 79 4.04 7.78 18.68
CA GLU A 79 3.57 6.48 19.13
C GLU A 79 4.59 5.37 18.86
N ILE A 80 5.25 5.37 17.70
CA ILE A 80 6.37 4.45 17.41
C ILE A 80 7.49 4.58 18.46
N GLN A 81 7.83 5.82 18.83
CA GLN A 81 8.83 6.08 19.86
C GLN A 81 8.37 5.60 21.24
N HIS A 82 7.14 5.91 21.62
CA HIS A 82 6.55 5.49 22.89
C HIS A 82 6.57 3.96 23.06
N GLN A 83 6.30 3.24 21.98
CA GLN A 83 6.33 1.76 21.97
C GLN A 83 7.72 1.16 21.70
N SER A 84 8.77 1.98 21.55
CA SER A 84 10.15 1.54 21.26
C SER A 84 10.29 0.70 19.97
N LEU A 85 9.48 1.02 18.94
CA LEU A 85 9.42 0.28 17.67
C LEU A 85 10.22 0.93 16.52
N GLN A 86 11.04 1.96 16.78
CA GLN A 86 11.76 2.76 15.78
C GLN A 86 12.72 1.94 14.91
N LYS A 87 13.14 0.77 15.40
CA LYS A 87 14.02 -0.14 14.62
C LYS A 87 13.25 -0.96 13.58
N ARG A 88 11.94 -1.11 13.76
CA ARG A 88 11.09 -1.96 12.91
C ARG A 88 10.03 -1.16 12.16
N ILE A 89 9.57 -0.01 12.67
CA ILE A 89 8.54 0.82 12.03
C ILE A 89 9.10 2.19 11.71
N SER A 90 8.86 2.64 10.48
CA SER A 90 9.17 4.01 10.06
C SER A 90 8.01 4.63 9.29
N VAL A 91 7.70 5.89 9.60
CA VAL A 91 6.73 6.71 8.86
C VAL A 91 7.47 7.85 8.19
N ILE A 92 7.37 7.91 6.87
CA ILE A 92 8.03 8.89 6.01
C ILE A 92 6.98 9.89 5.54
N LYS A 93 7.21 11.18 5.84
CA LYS A 93 6.39 12.23 5.27
C LYS A 93 6.75 12.38 3.80
N GLY A 94 5.80 12.13 2.92
CA GLY A 94 6.01 12.26 1.47
C GLY A 94 4.85 11.75 0.66
N ASN A 95 4.90 12.04 -0.63
CA ASN A 95 4.00 11.45 -1.60
C ASN A 95 4.45 10.01 -1.86
N PHE A 96 3.56 9.05 -1.75
CA PHE A 96 3.87 7.64 -2.04
C PHE A 96 4.32 7.40 -3.49
N LEU A 97 3.98 8.30 -4.41
CA LEU A 97 4.47 8.23 -5.80
C LEU A 97 5.99 8.44 -5.90
N ASP A 98 6.59 9.12 -4.92
CA ASP A 98 8.04 9.35 -4.84
C ASP A 98 8.74 8.32 -3.93
N ALA A 99 7.98 7.37 -3.36
CA ALA A 99 8.51 6.34 -2.48
C ALA A 99 9.45 5.38 -3.22
N ASP A 100 10.54 4.97 -2.58
CA ASP A 100 11.28 3.77 -2.99
C ASP A 100 10.60 2.55 -2.38
N ILE A 101 10.03 1.70 -3.21
CA ILE A 101 9.29 0.50 -2.81
C ILE A 101 10.02 -0.80 -3.18
N CYS A 102 11.27 -0.70 -3.64
CA CYS A 102 12.04 -1.86 -4.13
C CYS A 102 12.29 -2.93 -3.06
N GLU A 103 12.28 -2.58 -1.78
CA GLU A 103 12.46 -3.56 -0.69
C GLU A 103 11.17 -4.24 -0.25
N ALA A 104 10.00 -3.75 -0.67
CA ALA A 104 8.73 -4.26 -0.23
C ALA A 104 8.51 -5.72 -0.67
N SER A 105 8.14 -6.58 0.28
CA SER A 105 7.60 -7.91 0.01
C SER A 105 6.07 -7.94 0.08
N VAL A 106 5.49 -6.99 0.83
CA VAL A 106 4.05 -6.76 0.92
C VAL A 106 3.77 -5.27 0.80
N ILE A 107 2.77 -4.90 0.01
CA ILE A 107 2.28 -3.52 -0.13
C ILE A 107 0.80 -3.50 0.18
N THR A 108 0.38 -2.63 1.10
CA THR A 108 -1.03 -2.41 1.44
C THR A 108 -1.53 -1.10 0.85
N LEU A 109 -2.76 -1.12 0.33
CA LEU A 109 -3.41 0.00 -0.32
C LEU A 109 -4.86 0.14 0.17
N TYR A 110 -5.23 1.35 0.57
CA TYR A 110 -6.63 1.77 0.69
C TYR A 110 -6.78 3.12 -0.01
N LEU A 111 -6.73 3.07 -1.32
CA LEU A 111 -6.72 4.26 -2.18
C LEU A 111 -7.89 4.22 -3.16
N PHE A 112 -8.45 5.40 -3.48
CA PHE A 112 -9.48 5.48 -4.52
C PHE A 112 -8.99 4.96 -5.88
N PRO A 113 -9.90 4.51 -6.77
CA PRO A 113 -9.54 3.94 -8.07
C PRO A 113 -8.57 4.81 -8.87
N THR A 114 -8.80 6.13 -8.91
CA THR A 114 -7.92 7.08 -9.61
C THR A 114 -6.49 7.06 -9.08
N ALA A 115 -6.32 6.95 -7.75
CA ALA A 115 -5.01 6.89 -7.12
C ALA A 115 -4.31 5.55 -7.43
N ASN A 116 -5.06 4.44 -7.42
CA ASN A 116 -4.55 3.14 -7.82
C ASN A 116 -4.03 3.15 -9.27
N GLU A 117 -4.77 3.77 -10.20
CA GLU A 117 -4.35 3.88 -11.61
C GLU A 117 -3.11 4.76 -11.79
N ILE A 118 -2.97 5.83 -11.02
CA ILE A 118 -1.76 6.67 -11.04
C ILE A 118 -0.56 5.91 -10.46
N LEU A 119 -0.78 5.11 -9.41
CA LEU A 119 0.26 4.33 -8.73
C LEU A 119 0.68 3.08 -9.52
N ARG A 120 -0.22 2.48 -10.31
CA ARG A 120 -0.02 1.23 -11.03
C ARG A 120 1.28 1.15 -11.82
N PRO A 121 1.67 2.14 -12.68
CA PRO A 121 2.92 2.06 -13.44
C PRO A 121 4.17 1.99 -12.55
N LYS A 122 4.13 2.61 -11.38
CA LYS A 122 5.21 2.54 -10.39
C LYS A 122 5.30 1.15 -9.78
N LEU A 123 4.18 0.56 -9.38
CA LEU A 123 4.13 -0.81 -8.87
C LEU A 123 4.66 -1.81 -9.90
N GLU A 124 4.26 -1.68 -11.17
CA GLU A 124 4.73 -2.54 -12.26
C GLU A 124 6.24 -2.45 -12.50
N LYS A 125 6.82 -1.26 -12.30
CA LYS A 125 8.24 -1.02 -12.54
C LYS A 125 9.14 -1.41 -11.36
N GLU A 126 8.69 -1.21 -10.13
CA GLU A 126 9.56 -1.21 -8.95
C GLU A 126 9.32 -2.40 -8.02
N THR A 127 8.20 -3.13 -8.13
CA THR A 127 7.98 -4.31 -7.30
C THR A 127 8.84 -5.49 -7.74
N ARG A 128 9.28 -6.28 -6.77
CA ARG A 128 10.06 -7.51 -7.01
C ARG A 128 9.14 -8.66 -7.43
N PHE A 129 9.75 -9.69 -7.97
CA PHE A 129 9.07 -10.98 -8.17
C PHE A 129 8.53 -11.51 -6.85
N GLY A 130 7.24 -11.84 -6.82
CA GLY A 130 6.57 -12.39 -5.65
C GLY A 130 6.11 -11.35 -4.63
N THR A 131 6.24 -10.03 -4.90
CA THR A 131 5.64 -9.00 -4.03
C THR A 131 4.13 -9.17 -4.02
N ARG A 132 3.55 -9.20 -2.83
CA ARG A 132 2.11 -9.30 -2.60
C ARG A 132 1.55 -7.88 -2.41
N VAL A 133 0.60 -7.50 -3.26
CA VAL A 133 -0.11 -6.22 -3.16
C VAL A 133 -1.52 -6.49 -2.73
N ILE A 134 -1.96 -5.85 -1.63
CA ILE A 134 -3.33 -5.98 -1.10
C ILE A 134 -4.03 -4.65 -1.25
N SER A 135 -5.16 -4.64 -1.95
CA SER A 135 -6.02 -3.45 -2.05
C SER A 135 -7.34 -3.69 -1.33
N HIS A 136 -7.74 -2.74 -0.49
CA HIS A 136 -9.02 -2.73 0.20
C HIS A 136 -10.04 -1.94 -0.63
N ASP A 137 -11.23 -2.51 -0.86
CA ASP A 137 -12.40 -2.01 -1.59
C ASP A 137 -12.19 -1.69 -3.07
N TYR A 138 -11.06 -1.17 -3.45
CA TYR A 138 -10.82 -0.69 -4.80
C TYR A 138 -9.78 -1.56 -5.51
N PRO A 139 -10.21 -2.40 -6.49
CA PRO A 139 -9.28 -3.20 -7.26
C PRO A 139 -8.36 -2.32 -8.10
N ILE A 140 -7.18 -2.85 -8.44
CA ILE A 140 -6.32 -2.27 -9.47
C ILE A 140 -6.85 -2.80 -10.80
N GLU A 141 -7.48 -1.92 -11.57
CA GLU A 141 -8.02 -2.28 -12.87
C GLU A 141 -6.92 -2.83 -13.78
N THR A 142 -7.27 -3.74 -14.66
CA THR A 142 -6.34 -4.43 -15.58
C THR A 142 -5.40 -5.46 -14.94
N TRP A 143 -5.25 -5.50 -13.62
CA TRP A 143 -4.45 -6.51 -12.96
C TRP A 143 -5.21 -7.80 -12.71
N GLN A 144 -4.54 -8.94 -12.90
CA GLN A 144 -5.11 -10.24 -12.56
C GLN A 144 -5.11 -10.42 -11.04
N ILE A 145 -6.30 -10.61 -10.49
CA ILE A 145 -6.51 -10.88 -9.07
C ILE A 145 -6.08 -12.32 -8.78
N ALA A 146 -5.20 -12.51 -7.79
CA ALA A 146 -4.78 -13.84 -7.35
C ALA A 146 -5.79 -14.45 -6.36
N GLU A 147 -6.33 -13.63 -5.44
CA GLU A 147 -7.31 -14.05 -4.46
C GLU A 147 -8.19 -12.87 -4.04
N THR A 148 -9.44 -13.15 -3.69
CA THR A 148 -10.40 -12.15 -3.19
C THR A 148 -11.03 -12.66 -1.92
N GLU A 149 -11.10 -11.80 -0.89
CA GLU A 149 -11.80 -12.07 0.35
C GLU A 149 -12.86 -10.99 0.62
N VAL A 150 -14.08 -11.41 0.93
CA VAL A 150 -15.17 -10.50 1.30
C VAL A 150 -15.31 -10.51 2.82
N CYS A 151 -15.05 -9.36 3.44
CA CYS A 151 -15.17 -9.14 4.87
C CYS A 151 -16.40 -8.31 5.19
N SER A 152 -16.81 -8.25 6.47
CA SER A 152 -17.96 -7.43 6.92
C SER A 152 -17.77 -5.92 6.69
N GLY A 153 -16.55 -5.47 6.46
CA GLY A 153 -16.20 -4.05 6.26
C GLY A 153 -15.65 -3.73 4.87
N GLY A 154 -15.72 -4.65 3.90
CA GLY A 154 -15.24 -4.39 2.54
C GLY A 154 -14.72 -5.64 1.82
N THR A 155 -14.12 -5.44 0.68
CA THR A 155 -13.53 -6.50 -0.14
C THR A 155 -12.02 -6.31 -0.23
N LEU A 156 -11.28 -7.40 -0.06
CA LEU A 156 -9.82 -7.44 -0.18
C LEU A 156 -9.43 -8.11 -1.49
N TYR A 157 -8.49 -7.52 -2.19
CA TYR A 157 -7.95 -8.02 -3.45
C TYR A 157 -6.45 -8.26 -3.31
N LEU A 158 -6.03 -9.50 -3.47
CA LEU A 158 -4.62 -9.90 -3.47
C LEU A 158 -4.10 -9.98 -4.90
N TYR A 159 -2.94 -9.40 -5.12
CA TYR A 159 -2.16 -9.48 -6.34
C TYR A 159 -0.75 -9.98 -6.04
N ILE A 160 -0.17 -10.75 -6.97
CA ILE A 160 1.22 -11.22 -6.86
C ILE A 160 1.97 -10.75 -8.11
N THR A 161 3.04 -9.97 -7.91
CA THR A 161 3.80 -9.39 -9.01
C THR A 161 4.91 -10.34 -9.47
N PRO A 162 5.26 -10.38 -10.74
CA PRO A 162 4.67 -9.67 -11.89
C PRO A 162 3.48 -10.40 -12.52
N GLN A 163 3.00 -11.52 -11.96
CA GLN A 163 1.91 -12.31 -12.53
C GLN A 163 0.63 -11.49 -12.71
N ALA A 164 0.37 -10.55 -11.78
CA ALA A 164 -0.77 -9.65 -11.83
C ALA A 164 -0.79 -8.78 -13.10
N PHE A 165 0.36 -8.48 -13.70
CA PHE A 165 0.47 -7.60 -14.88
C PHE A 165 0.14 -8.32 -16.20
N GLN A 166 0.07 -9.63 -16.19
CA GLN A 166 -0.25 -10.40 -17.38
C GLN A 166 -1.76 -10.29 -17.62
N SER A 167 -2.17 -9.34 -18.46
CA SER A 167 -3.50 -9.39 -19.06
C SER A 167 -3.62 -10.76 -19.73
N SER A 168 -4.79 -11.40 -19.57
CA SER A 168 -5.17 -12.61 -20.30
C SER A 168 -5.16 -12.32 -21.81
N SER A 169 -3.97 -12.21 -22.40
CA SER A 169 -3.79 -12.13 -23.83
C SER A 169 -3.90 -13.54 -24.39
N SER A 170 -5.04 -13.73 -25.08
CA SER A 170 -5.21 -14.63 -26.21
C SER A 170 -5.29 -16.13 -25.95
N ASN A 171 -6.52 -16.60 -25.93
CA ASN A 171 -6.87 -17.82 -26.68
C ASN A 171 -7.59 -17.43 -27.99
N ASP A 172 -6.89 -16.77 -28.89
CA ASP A 172 -7.21 -16.75 -30.31
C ASP A 172 -6.26 -17.69 -31.04
N THR A 173 -6.41 -18.98 -30.79
CA THR A 173 -6.00 -19.99 -31.77
C THR A 173 -7.06 -20.00 -32.85
N LYS A 174 -6.80 -19.24 -33.90
CA LYS A 174 -7.44 -19.47 -35.19
C LYS A 174 -7.26 -20.93 -35.60
N ASN A 175 -8.33 -21.68 -35.60
CA ASN A 175 -8.45 -22.85 -36.47
C ASN A 175 -8.87 -22.31 -37.82
N ASP A 176 -7.90 -22.06 -38.69
CA ASP A 176 -8.08 -22.07 -40.13
C ASP A 176 -7.70 -23.48 -40.61
N GLU A 177 -8.69 -24.25 -40.97
CA GLU A 177 -8.66 -25.26 -42.04
C GLU A 177 -10.06 -25.39 -42.62
#